data_5a3c8f46ac59c3a33aac7180c64a0db7
#
_entry.id   5a3c8f46ac59c3a33aac7180c64a0db7
#
_cell.length_a   1.000
_cell.length_b   1.000
_cell.length_c   1.000
_cell.angle_alpha   90.00
_cell.angle_beta   90.00
_cell.angle_gamma   90.00
#
_symmetry.space_group_name_H-M   'P 1'
#
loop_
_entity.id
_entity.type
_entity.pdbx_description
1 polymer ?
#
loop_
_entity_poly.entity_id
_entity_poly.type
_entity_poly.pdbx_seq_one_letter_code
_entity_poly.pdbx_strand_id
1 'polypeptide(L)'
;MINRIGTRTGFESMMGLNQQTLQRTYNLQIQISSGLKAQNYSGISDVSGRLVNFEGANARLNQYLSDITVTRNRLQSAETQVDSIRDMANQFRTDLLNALNAENDQFQPTAEIAKQFMDQMESLLNTKDGDQYIFSGSRSDVAPVDLKAFSTPINVGTPNTEYYQGDDYEAFSRVGEGRTVTYGTTANDPTFEKLIRAMRSVFNSPNDNDNLRASLALVEEVAQKDIPAMISGIGVKVAQMDRIQDIHEQNILILTNTISEMKDTNIIDASAKISQENNILQASFLALSKISSISLANYLR
;
A
#
# COMPACT_ATOMS: atom_id res chain seq x y z
N MET A 1 61.85 -45.86 22.52
CA MET A 1 61.38 -44.47 22.62
C MET A 1 60.49 -44.04 21.45
N ILE A 2 60.65 -44.56 20.25
CA ILE A 2 59.89 -44.16 19.05
C ILE A 2 58.39 -44.46 19.16
N ASN A 3 57.97 -45.57 19.81
CA ASN A 3 56.56 -45.96 19.93
C ASN A 3 55.71 -45.06 20.89
N ARG A 4 56.38 -44.37 21.85
CA ARG A 4 55.67 -43.48 22.81
C ARG A 4 55.25 -42.11 22.19
N ILE A 5 56.08 -41.61 21.26
CA ILE A 5 55.81 -40.35 20.56
C ILE A 5 54.66 -40.54 19.62
N GLY A 6 54.61 -41.65 18.88
CA GLY A 6 53.48 -41.96 17.96
C GLY A 6 52.08 -42.08 18.64
N THR A 7 52.02 -42.68 19.85
CA THR A 7 50.79 -42.88 20.62
C THR A 7 50.27 -41.55 21.17
N ARG A 8 51.17 -40.68 21.66
CA ARG A 8 50.75 -39.35 22.17
C ARG A 8 50.28 -38.43 21.07
N THR A 9 50.99 -38.38 19.95
CA THR A 9 50.61 -37.57 18.79
C THR A 9 49.26 -38.08 18.20
N GLY A 10 49.04 -39.39 18.15
CA GLY A 10 47.78 -39.98 17.75
C GLY A 10 46.61 -39.62 18.68
N PHE A 11 46.84 -39.62 20.01
CA PHE A 11 45.84 -39.20 20.99
C PHE A 11 45.50 -37.71 20.86
N GLU A 12 46.51 -36.83 20.75
CA GLU A 12 46.31 -35.38 20.58
C GLU A 12 45.57 -35.06 19.27
N SER A 13 45.91 -35.75 18.17
CA SER A 13 45.22 -35.61 16.90
C SER A 13 43.74 -36.03 17.01
N MET A 14 43.44 -37.14 17.69
CA MET A 14 42.09 -37.65 17.88
C MET A 14 41.23 -36.73 18.77
N MET A 15 41.85 -36.13 19.81
CA MET A 15 41.23 -35.09 20.64
C MET A 15 40.86 -33.85 19.81
N GLY A 16 41.79 -33.40 18.95
CA GLY A 16 41.52 -32.28 18.03
C GLY A 16 40.34 -32.54 17.06
N LEU A 17 40.29 -33.75 16.48
CA LEU A 17 39.15 -34.18 15.65
C LEU A 17 37.83 -34.21 16.41
N ASN A 18 37.82 -34.69 17.64
CA ASN A 18 36.64 -34.70 18.49
C ASN A 18 36.14 -33.29 18.81
N GLN A 19 37.04 -32.35 19.10
CA GLN A 19 36.64 -30.94 19.29
C GLN A 19 36.01 -30.35 18.03
N GLN A 20 36.53 -30.63 16.84
CA GLN A 20 35.95 -30.20 15.57
C GLN A 20 34.54 -30.80 15.36
N THR A 21 34.39 -32.09 15.69
CA THR A 21 33.06 -32.77 15.57
C THR A 21 32.05 -32.18 16.54
N LEU A 22 32.44 -31.90 17.78
CA LEU A 22 31.56 -31.19 18.74
C LEU A 22 31.18 -29.81 18.26
N GLN A 23 32.13 -29.06 17.67
CA GLN A 23 31.79 -27.73 17.09
C GLN A 23 30.85 -27.83 15.92
N ARG A 24 30.99 -28.85 15.04
CA ARG A 24 30.04 -29.08 13.95
C ARG A 24 28.64 -29.45 14.47
N THR A 25 28.56 -30.33 15.47
CA THR A 25 27.30 -30.70 16.11
C THR A 25 26.62 -29.49 16.74
N TYR A 26 27.37 -28.64 17.43
CA TYR A 26 26.83 -27.38 18.01
C TYR A 26 26.30 -26.43 16.93
N ASN A 27 27.03 -26.24 15.84
CA ASN A 27 26.61 -25.41 14.73
C ASN A 27 25.32 -25.95 14.06
N LEU A 28 25.21 -27.27 13.88
CA LEU A 28 24.00 -27.92 13.36
C LEU A 28 22.81 -27.74 14.30
N GLN A 29 23.03 -27.82 15.62
CA GLN A 29 21.95 -27.54 16.61
C GLN A 29 21.47 -26.10 16.52
N ILE A 30 22.37 -25.12 16.32
CA ILE A 30 22.00 -23.72 16.09
C ILE A 30 21.18 -23.60 14.81
N GLN A 31 21.60 -24.25 13.72
CA GLN A 31 20.86 -24.24 12.46
C GLN A 31 19.46 -24.80 12.61
N ILE A 32 19.28 -25.91 13.33
CA ILE A 32 17.97 -26.51 13.58
C ILE A 32 17.09 -25.59 14.46
N SER A 33 17.66 -25.04 15.52
CA SER A 33 16.90 -24.19 16.46
C SER A 33 16.51 -22.83 15.86
N SER A 34 17.35 -22.27 14.98
CA SER A 34 17.07 -21.00 14.30
C SER A 34 16.31 -21.15 12.98
N GLY A 35 16.32 -22.34 12.37
CA GLY A 35 15.80 -22.58 11.01
C GLY A 35 16.70 -22.03 9.90
N LEU A 36 17.85 -21.41 10.24
CA LEU A 36 18.72 -20.70 9.29
C LEU A 36 20.02 -21.48 9.05
N LYS A 37 20.55 -21.43 7.81
CA LYS A 37 21.88 -21.97 7.45
C LYS A 37 23.00 -21.28 8.21
N ALA A 38 22.85 -19.97 8.44
CA ALA A 38 23.77 -19.17 9.25
C ALA A 38 23.02 -18.00 9.90
N GLN A 39 23.51 -17.55 11.07
CA GLN A 39 22.92 -16.42 11.80
C GLN A 39 23.39 -15.06 11.29
N ASN A 40 24.43 -15.02 10.47
CA ASN A 40 24.99 -13.82 9.87
C ASN A 40 25.43 -14.09 8.42
N TYR A 41 25.59 -13.02 7.66
CA TYR A 41 25.93 -13.11 6.24
C TYR A 41 27.33 -13.69 5.96
N SER A 42 28.23 -13.62 6.93
CA SER A 42 29.59 -14.22 6.80
C SER A 42 29.53 -15.75 6.70
N GLY A 43 28.54 -16.39 7.30
CA GLY A 43 28.31 -17.84 7.23
C GLY A 43 27.73 -18.34 5.90
N ILE A 44 27.24 -17.42 5.04
CA ILE A 44 26.72 -17.67 3.69
C ILE A 44 27.34 -16.69 2.69
N SER A 45 28.62 -16.43 2.82
CA SER A 45 29.34 -15.39 2.05
C SER A 45 29.24 -15.53 0.53
N ASP A 46 29.10 -16.75 0.01
CA ASP A 46 28.91 -17.09 -1.41
C ASP A 46 27.60 -16.55 -2.01
N VAL A 47 26.57 -16.43 -1.20
CA VAL A 47 25.21 -15.95 -1.62
C VAL A 47 24.80 -14.63 -0.95
N SER A 48 25.55 -14.15 0.03
CA SER A 48 25.17 -13.00 0.87
C SER A 48 24.86 -11.74 0.07
N GLY A 49 25.64 -11.39 -0.95
CA GLY A 49 25.40 -10.22 -1.80
C GLY A 49 24.08 -10.30 -2.59
N ARG A 50 23.74 -11.50 -3.10
CA ARG A 50 22.46 -11.71 -3.79
C ARG A 50 21.30 -11.68 -2.80
N LEU A 51 21.49 -12.27 -1.62
CA LEU A 51 20.48 -12.29 -0.57
C LEU A 51 20.09 -10.86 -0.13
N VAL A 52 21.06 -10.00 0.15
CA VAL A 52 20.83 -8.59 0.49
C VAL A 52 20.09 -7.85 -0.61
N ASN A 53 20.43 -8.10 -1.87
CA ASN A 53 19.73 -7.49 -3.01
C ASN A 53 18.26 -7.97 -3.10
N PHE A 54 17.99 -9.25 -2.88
CA PHE A 54 16.62 -9.77 -2.89
C PHE A 54 15.80 -9.31 -1.69
N GLU A 55 16.39 -9.28 -0.49
CA GLU A 55 15.73 -8.70 0.69
C GLU A 55 15.40 -7.21 0.48
N GLY A 56 16.32 -6.44 -0.10
CA GLY A 56 16.08 -5.05 -0.47
C GLY A 56 14.99 -4.87 -1.54
N ALA A 57 14.95 -5.74 -2.55
CA ALA A 57 13.90 -5.75 -3.56
C ALA A 57 12.53 -6.10 -2.94
N ASN A 58 12.49 -7.12 -2.08
CA ASN A 58 11.29 -7.53 -1.37
C ASN A 58 10.73 -6.40 -0.47
N ALA A 59 11.60 -5.71 0.26
CA ALA A 59 11.22 -4.57 1.09
C ALA A 59 10.62 -3.42 0.25
N ARG A 60 11.22 -3.11 -0.91
CA ARG A 60 10.68 -2.09 -1.83
C ARG A 60 9.31 -2.46 -2.39
N LEU A 61 9.10 -3.72 -2.79
CA LEU A 61 7.81 -4.18 -3.27
C LEU A 61 6.72 -4.10 -2.21
N ASN A 62 7.03 -4.47 -0.97
CA ASN A 62 6.11 -4.33 0.16
C ASN A 62 5.75 -2.85 0.43
N GLN A 63 6.71 -1.92 0.26
CA GLN A 63 6.43 -0.49 0.35
C GLN A 63 5.47 -0.04 -0.76
N TYR A 64 5.69 -0.47 -2.02
CA TYR A 64 4.78 -0.16 -3.11
C TYR A 64 3.37 -0.71 -2.89
N LEU A 65 3.23 -1.92 -2.32
CA LEU A 65 1.92 -2.46 -1.96
C LEU A 65 1.21 -1.62 -0.90
N SER A 66 1.95 -1.14 0.10
CA SER A 66 1.41 -0.23 1.12
C SER A 66 0.91 1.06 0.49
N ASP A 67 1.72 1.68 -0.36
CA ASP A 67 1.38 2.94 -1.07
C ASP A 67 0.17 2.75 -1.98
N ILE A 68 0.09 1.63 -2.71
CA ILE A 68 -1.06 1.25 -3.55
C ILE A 68 -2.33 1.12 -2.70
N THR A 69 -2.24 0.43 -1.56
CA THR A 69 -3.39 0.21 -0.68
C THR A 69 -3.95 1.53 -0.15
N VAL A 70 -3.09 2.42 0.33
CA VAL A 70 -3.48 3.76 0.81
C VAL A 70 -4.14 4.56 -0.33
N THR A 71 -3.53 4.57 -1.50
CA THR A 71 -4.03 5.30 -2.66
C THR A 71 -5.38 4.78 -3.15
N ARG A 72 -5.53 3.44 -3.20
CA ARG A 72 -6.80 2.79 -3.58
C ARG A 72 -7.93 3.15 -2.62
N ASN A 73 -7.69 3.10 -1.31
CA ASN A 73 -8.69 3.49 -0.32
C ASN A 73 -9.12 4.95 -0.51
N ARG A 74 -8.18 5.83 -0.81
CA ARG A 74 -8.45 7.25 -1.08
C ARG A 74 -9.26 7.46 -2.36
N LEU A 75 -8.97 6.70 -3.42
CA LEU A 75 -9.76 6.69 -4.65
C LEU A 75 -11.19 6.19 -4.41
N GLN A 76 -11.37 5.13 -3.63
CA GLN A 76 -12.69 4.61 -3.26
C GLN A 76 -13.49 5.61 -2.41
N SER A 77 -12.83 6.32 -1.48
CA SER A 77 -13.46 7.40 -0.73
C SER A 77 -13.90 8.53 -1.67
N ALA A 78 -13.05 8.94 -2.60
CA ALA A 78 -13.40 9.95 -3.60
C ALA A 78 -14.56 9.50 -4.49
N GLU A 79 -14.56 8.25 -4.97
CA GLU A 79 -15.65 7.66 -5.75
C GLU A 79 -16.99 7.72 -5.02
N THR A 80 -17.00 7.35 -3.73
CA THR A 80 -18.20 7.40 -2.88
C THR A 80 -18.75 8.83 -2.76
N GLN A 81 -17.88 9.84 -2.62
CA GLN A 81 -18.32 11.23 -2.57
C GLN A 81 -18.86 11.71 -3.92
N VAL A 82 -18.21 11.34 -5.03
CA VAL A 82 -18.65 11.68 -6.38
C VAL A 82 -20.01 11.02 -6.70
N ASP A 83 -20.21 9.77 -6.25
CA ASP A 83 -21.53 9.10 -6.35
C ASP A 83 -22.61 9.84 -5.56
N SER A 84 -22.31 10.29 -4.34
CA SER A 84 -23.22 11.09 -3.52
C SER A 84 -23.55 12.43 -4.20
N ILE A 85 -22.56 13.05 -4.84
CA ILE A 85 -22.76 14.28 -5.64
C ILE A 85 -23.65 13.99 -6.87
N ARG A 86 -23.51 12.84 -7.52
CA ARG A 86 -24.39 12.42 -8.62
C ARG A 86 -25.84 12.34 -8.17
N ASP A 87 -26.08 11.67 -7.05
CA ASP A 87 -27.43 11.50 -6.53
C ASP A 87 -28.05 12.85 -6.12
N MET A 88 -27.27 13.72 -5.51
CA MET A 88 -27.64 15.09 -5.19
C MET A 88 -27.96 15.90 -6.47
N ALA A 89 -27.13 15.80 -7.51
CA ALA A 89 -27.36 16.49 -8.79
C ALA A 89 -28.65 16.02 -9.46
N ASN A 90 -28.98 14.72 -9.42
CA ASN A 90 -30.22 14.17 -9.93
C ASN A 90 -31.43 14.67 -9.15
N GLN A 91 -31.33 14.80 -7.83
CA GLN A 91 -32.43 15.38 -7.03
C GLN A 91 -32.61 16.85 -7.34
N PHE A 92 -31.53 17.64 -7.39
CA PHE A 92 -31.61 19.06 -7.77
C PHE A 92 -32.20 19.26 -9.18
N ARG A 93 -31.82 18.41 -10.14
CA ARG A 93 -32.41 18.36 -11.48
C ARG A 93 -33.94 18.18 -11.40
N THR A 94 -34.41 17.23 -10.59
CA THR A 94 -35.83 16.94 -10.42
C THR A 94 -36.58 18.16 -9.84
N ASP A 95 -35.97 18.80 -8.83
CA ASP A 95 -36.56 19.97 -8.20
C ASP A 95 -36.63 21.18 -9.14
N LEU A 96 -35.63 21.38 -10.02
CA LEU A 96 -35.64 22.39 -11.07
C LEU A 96 -36.71 22.12 -12.10
N LEU A 97 -36.93 20.86 -12.51
CA LEU A 97 -38.01 20.48 -13.43
C LEU A 97 -39.37 20.75 -12.81
N ASN A 98 -39.55 20.46 -11.53
CA ASN A 98 -40.79 20.76 -10.81
C ASN A 98 -41.04 22.26 -10.73
N ALA A 99 -39.99 23.04 -10.46
CA ALA A 99 -40.06 24.50 -10.40
C ALA A 99 -40.45 25.11 -11.77
N LEU A 100 -39.91 24.61 -12.88
CA LEU A 100 -40.22 25.06 -14.24
C LEU A 100 -41.64 24.66 -14.71
N ASN A 101 -42.17 23.55 -14.16
CA ASN A 101 -43.50 23.03 -14.51
C ASN A 101 -44.60 23.52 -13.57
N ALA A 102 -44.25 24.23 -12.48
CA ALA A 102 -45.25 24.78 -11.56
C ALA A 102 -46.07 25.85 -12.25
N GLU A 103 -47.43 25.79 -12.09
CA GLU A 103 -48.30 26.85 -12.52
C GLU A 103 -48.02 28.13 -11.73
N ASN A 104 -48.28 29.30 -12.34
CA ASN A 104 -47.91 30.63 -11.82
C ASN A 104 -48.38 30.96 -10.38
N ASP A 105 -49.27 30.18 -9.80
CA ASP A 105 -49.82 30.37 -8.45
C ASP A 105 -49.17 29.44 -7.38
N GLN A 106 -48.26 28.52 -7.76
CA GLN A 106 -47.58 27.68 -6.79
C GLN A 106 -46.18 28.24 -6.50
N PHE A 107 -46.05 28.87 -5.34
CA PHE A 107 -44.75 29.33 -4.83
C PHE A 107 -43.80 28.13 -4.61
N GLN A 108 -42.74 28.07 -5.39
CA GLN A 108 -41.65 27.09 -5.17
C GLN A 108 -40.47 27.83 -4.51
N PRO A 109 -39.99 27.38 -3.37
CA PRO A 109 -38.88 28.03 -2.66
C PRO A 109 -37.55 27.67 -3.31
N THR A 110 -37.39 27.97 -4.63
CA THR A 110 -36.21 27.58 -5.43
C THR A 110 -34.87 28.13 -4.88
N ALA A 111 -34.89 29.32 -4.28
CA ALA A 111 -33.71 29.89 -3.64
C ALA A 111 -33.27 29.06 -2.41
N GLU A 112 -34.21 28.66 -1.56
CA GLU A 112 -33.95 27.85 -0.38
C GLU A 112 -33.50 26.44 -0.76
N ILE A 113 -34.11 25.85 -1.79
CA ILE A 113 -33.72 24.58 -2.37
C ILE A 113 -32.26 24.67 -2.87
N ALA A 114 -31.95 25.66 -3.70
CA ALA A 114 -30.59 25.85 -4.22
C ALA A 114 -29.57 26.05 -3.11
N LYS A 115 -29.92 26.80 -2.04
CA LYS A 115 -29.09 26.99 -0.87
C LYS A 115 -28.80 25.66 -0.15
N GLN A 116 -29.85 24.85 0.07
CA GLN A 116 -29.70 23.54 0.71
C GLN A 116 -28.75 22.63 -0.07
N PHE A 117 -28.85 22.60 -1.40
CA PHE A 117 -27.95 21.82 -2.25
C PHE A 117 -26.52 22.37 -2.27
N MET A 118 -26.34 23.69 -2.20
CA MET A 118 -25.01 24.29 -2.02
C MET A 118 -24.37 23.87 -0.69
N ASP A 119 -25.11 23.95 0.42
CA ASP A 119 -24.61 23.55 1.74
C ASP A 119 -24.24 22.04 1.76
N GLN A 120 -25.02 21.21 1.08
CA GLN A 120 -24.72 19.78 0.91
C GLN A 120 -23.49 19.55 0.02
N MET A 121 -23.34 20.26 -1.09
CA MET A 121 -22.19 20.21 -1.98
C MET A 121 -20.90 20.62 -1.25
N GLU A 122 -20.94 21.70 -0.48
CA GLU A 122 -19.83 22.14 0.37
C GLU A 122 -19.43 21.04 1.35
N SER A 123 -20.39 20.39 2.01
CA SER A 123 -20.13 19.29 2.93
C SER A 123 -19.48 18.09 2.25
N LEU A 124 -19.97 17.67 1.07
CA LEU A 124 -19.44 16.53 0.32
C LEU A 124 -18.01 16.79 -0.19
N LEU A 125 -17.75 18.00 -0.71
CA LEU A 125 -16.42 18.36 -1.19
C LEU A 125 -15.42 18.61 -0.05
N ASN A 126 -15.89 18.99 1.15
CA ASN A 126 -15.07 19.15 2.35
C ASN A 126 -14.95 17.85 3.17
N THR A 127 -15.19 16.69 2.54
CA THR A 127 -15.00 15.41 3.20
C THR A 127 -13.51 15.12 3.41
N LYS A 128 -13.21 14.53 4.58
CA LYS A 128 -11.86 14.09 4.96
C LYS A 128 -11.73 12.58 4.86
N ASP A 129 -10.52 12.15 4.51
CA ASP A 129 -10.04 10.80 4.70
C ASP A 129 -8.97 10.83 5.81
N GLY A 130 -9.32 10.33 7.00
CA GLY A 130 -8.55 10.62 8.22
C GLY A 130 -8.53 12.12 8.54
N ASP A 131 -7.33 12.71 8.63
CA ASP A 131 -7.16 14.14 8.93
C ASP A 131 -7.00 15.01 7.67
N GLN A 132 -7.07 14.44 6.46
CA GLN A 132 -6.77 15.12 5.21
C GLN A 132 -8.02 15.28 4.33
N TYR A 133 -8.24 16.49 3.79
CA TYR A 133 -9.28 16.72 2.80
C TYR A 133 -8.95 16.02 1.48
N ILE A 134 -9.96 15.42 0.85
CA ILE A 134 -9.78 14.58 -0.35
C ILE A 134 -9.58 15.45 -1.60
N PHE A 135 -10.28 16.59 -1.69
CA PHE A 135 -10.40 17.41 -2.90
C PHE A 135 -9.62 18.73 -2.85
N SER A 136 -8.66 18.89 -1.93
CA SER A 136 -7.93 20.13 -1.69
C SER A 136 -6.60 20.27 -2.44
N GLY A 137 -6.24 19.26 -3.25
CA GLY A 137 -4.91 19.20 -3.87
C GLY A 137 -3.81 18.88 -2.86
N SER A 138 -2.69 19.64 -2.86
CA SER A 138 -1.61 19.47 -1.89
C SER A 138 -1.91 20.09 -0.52
N ARG A 139 -2.87 21.02 -0.44
CA ARG A 139 -3.30 21.71 0.78
C ARG A 139 -4.31 20.91 1.59
N SER A 140 -3.97 19.66 1.89
CA SER A 140 -4.88 18.70 2.53
C SER A 140 -5.31 19.04 3.96
N ASP A 141 -4.73 20.06 4.56
CA ASP A 141 -5.06 20.62 5.88
C ASP A 141 -6.14 21.73 5.84
N VAL A 142 -6.42 22.29 4.65
CA VAL A 142 -7.39 23.36 4.43
C VAL A 142 -8.64 22.83 3.75
N ALA A 143 -9.83 23.25 4.24
CA ALA A 143 -11.10 22.92 3.59
C ALA A 143 -11.10 23.43 2.14
N PRO A 144 -11.29 22.56 1.14
CA PRO A 144 -11.16 22.95 -0.26
C PRO A 144 -12.24 23.91 -0.75
N VAL A 145 -13.42 23.93 -0.13
CA VAL A 145 -14.58 24.68 -0.61
C VAL A 145 -15.12 25.59 0.47
N ASP A 146 -15.30 26.87 0.12
CA ASP A 146 -16.03 27.87 0.89
C ASP A 146 -17.02 28.60 -0.02
N LEU A 147 -18.29 28.18 0.00
CA LEU A 147 -19.33 28.77 -0.84
C LEU A 147 -19.80 30.14 -0.36
N LYS A 148 -19.30 30.63 0.77
CA LYS A 148 -19.58 31.99 1.29
C LYS A 148 -18.58 33.02 0.77
N ALA A 149 -17.44 32.57 0.25
CA ALA A 149 -16.33 33.43 -0.22
C ALA A 149 -16.59 34.18 -1.54
N PHE A 150 -17.74 33.95 -2.17
CA PHE A 150 -18.04 34.61 -3.45
C PHE A 150 -18.32 36.10 -3.32
N SER A 151 -17.55 36.90 -4.04
CA SER A 151 -17.67 38.35 -4.06
C SER A 151 -18.60 38.90 -5.13
N THR A 152 -18.96 38.10 -6.15
CA THR A 152 -19.72 38.55 -7.33
C THR A 152 -20.95 37.69 -7.60
N PRO A 153 -22.07 38.28 -8.14
CA PRO A 153 -23.18 37.51 -8.66
C PRO A 153 -22.70 36.60 -9.81
N ILE A 154 -23.05 35.33 -9.76
CA ILE A 154 -22.64 34.37 -10.78
C ILE A 154 -23.58 34.38 -11.96
N ASN A 155 -23.00 34.44 -13.15
CA ASN A 155 -23.70 34.22 -14.42
C ASN A 155 -23.53 32.74 -14.82
N VAL A 156 -24.59 32.06 -15.19
CA VAL A 156 -24.59 30.65 -15.64
C VAL A 156 -23.58 30.42 -16.78
N GLY A 157 -23.33 31.40 -17.63
CA GLY A 157 -22.45 31.30 -18.78
C GLY A 157 -20.94 31.43 -18.46
N THR A 158 -20.57 31.88 -17.27
CA THR A 158 -19.16 32.20 -16.95
C THR A 158 -18.64 31.32 -15.82
N PRO A 159 -17.63 30.45 -16.04
CA PRO A 159 -16.99 29.68 -14.98
C PRO A 159 -16.42 30.55 -13.87
N ASN A 160 -16.54 30.11 -12.62
CA ASN A 160 -16.00 30.81 -11.46
C ASN A 160 -15.55 29.81 -10.38
N THR A 161 -14.28 29.85 -10.04
CA THR A 161 -13.62 28.99 -9.05
C THR A 161 -13.21 29.73 -7.77
N GLU A 162 -13.75 30.94 -7.50
CA GLU A 162 -13.41 31.74 -6.29
C GLU A 162 -13.71 30.98 -4.96
N TYR A 163 -14.60 30.01 -4.99
CA TYR A 163 -14.93 29.17 -3.84
C TYR A 163 -13.82 28.21 -3.44
N TYR A 164 -12.86 27.96 -4.34
CA TYR A 164 -11.83 26.96 -4.13
C TYR A 164 -10.64 27.55 -3.33
N GLN A 165 -10.31 26.90 -2.22
CA GLN A 165 -9.24 27.31 -1.31
C GLN A 165 -8.00 26.40 -1.40
N GLY A 166 -8.05 25.34 -2.20
CA GLY A 166 -6.96 24.40 -2.44
C GLY A 166 -5.98 24.88 -3.50
N ASP A 167 -5.30 23.93 -4.14
CA ASP A 167 -4.42 24.13 -5.28
C ASP A 167 -4.66 23.08 -6.39
N ASP A 168 -4.06 23.29 -7.57
CA ASP A 168 -4.23 22.43 -8.75
C ASP A 168 -3.29 21.20 -8.73
N TYR A 169 -2.73 20.86 -7.56
CA TYR A 169 -1.81 19.74 -7.46
C TYR A 169 -2.54 18.40 -7.52
N GLU A 170 -2.25 17.60 -8.53
CA GLU A 170 -2.72 16.24 -8.62
C GLU A 170 -1.79 15.30 -7.83
N ALA A 171 -2.31 14.66 -6.79
CA ALA A 171 -1.57 13.68 -6.01
C ALA A 171 -1.16 12.48 -6.87
N PHE A 172 0.03 11.95 -6.62
CA PHE A 172 0.51 10.74 -7.28
C PHE A 172 1.00 9.71 -6.27
N SER A 173 0.90 8.43 -6.63
CA SER A 173 1.45 7.31 -5.88
C SER A 173 2.60 6.68 -6.65
N ARG A 174 3.66 6.32 -5.94
CA ARG A 174 4.76 5.54 -6.51
C ARG A 174 4.41 4.06 -6.44
N VAL A 175 4.12 3.48 -7.59
CA VAL A 175 3.64 2.10 -7.72
C VAL A 175 4.72 1.14 -8.25
N GLY A 176 5.95 1.59 -8.40
CA GLY A 176 7.08 0.80 -8.89
C GLY A 176 8.32 1.65 -9.12
N GLU A 177 9.43 1.03 -9.51
CA GLU A 177 10.66 1.73 -9.85
C GLU A 177 10.46 2.59 -11.10
N GLY A 178 10.59 3.91 -10.93
CA GLY A 178 10.33 4.89 -12.01
C GLY A 178 8.87 4.96 -12.47
N ARG A 179 7.93 4.32 -11.79
CA ARG A 179 6.52 4.27 -12.17
C ARG A 179 5.63 4.93 -11.13
N THR A 180 4.87 5.93 -11.57
CA THR A 180 3.88 6.65 -10.75
C THR A 180 2.50 6.57 -11.37
N VAL A 181 1.46 6.65 -10.55
CA VAL A 181 0.06 6.80 -10.97
C VAL A 181 -0.49 8.05 -10.31
N THR A 182 -0.94 9.00 -11.13
CA THR A 182 -1.62 10.22 -10.67
C THR A 182 -3.07 9.89 -10.33
N TYR A 183 -3.56 10.32 -9.17
CA TYR A 183 -4.88 9.91 -8.68
C TYR A 183 -5.72 11.05 -8.11
N GLY A 184 -5.18 12.21 -7.85
CA GLY A 184 -5.93 13.34 -7.25
C GLY A 184 -7.05 13.84 -8.15
N THR A 185 -8.15 14.27 -7.53
CA THR A 185 -9.20 15.10 -8.11
C THR A 185 -9.40 16.27 -7.18
N THR A 186 -9.51 17.48 -7.71
CA THR A 186 -9.61 18.71 -6.93
C THR A 186 -11.02 19.30 -7.03
N ALA A 187 -11.46 20.05 -6.01
CA ALA A 187 -12.81 20.61 -5.99
C ALA A 187 -13.04 21.74 -7.02
N ASN A 188 -12.00 22.21 -7.69
CA ASN A 188 -12.10 23.13 -8.84
C ASN A 188 -12.24 22.42 -10.19
N ASP A 189 -12.41 21.07 -10.20
CA ASP A 189 -12.72 20.34 -11.43
C ASP A 189 -13.95 20.95 -12.11
N PRO A 190 -13.93 21.11 -13.46
CA PRO A 190 -15.05 21.67 -14.21
C PRO A 190 -16.40 21.00 -13.92
N THR A 191 -16.41 19.71 -13.55
CA THR A 191 -17.63 18.97 -13.18
C THR A 191 -18.28 19.58 -11.94
N PHE A 192 -17.52 19.82 -10.89
CA PHE A 192 -18.02 20.40 -9.64
C PHE A 192 -18.33 21.89 -9.81
N GLU A 193 -17.49 22.62 -10.55
CA GLU A 193 -17.68 24.02 -10.83
C GLU A 193 -19.03 24.27 -11.54
N LYS A 194 -19.35 23.53 -12.60
CA LYS A 194 -20.62 23.64 -13.31
C LYS A 194 -21.83 23.46 -12.40
N LEU A 195 -21.75 22.46 -11.49
CA LEU A 195 -22.85 22.17 -10.58
C LEU A 195 -23.03 23.29 -9.54
N ILE A 196 -21.92 23.75 -8.94
CA ILE A 196 -21.94 24.88 -7.99
C ILE A 196 -22.43 26.14 -8.67
N ARG A 197 -22.00 26.42 -9.88
CA ARG A 197 -22.44 27.57 -10.68
C ARG A 197 -23.96 27.53 -10.98
N ALA A 198 -24.48 26.35 -11.35
CA ALA A 198 -25.90 26.16 -11.58
C ALA A 198 -26.70 26.43 -10.32
N MET A 199 -26.36 25.84 -9.19
CA MET A 199 -27.01 26.05 -7.90
C MET A 199 -26.98 27.51 -7.48
N ARG A 200 -25.85 28.17 -7.61
CA ARG A 200 -25.68 29.56 -7.23
C ARG A 200 -26.46 30.51 -8.13
N SER A 201 -26.52 30.21 -9.44
CA SER A 201 -27.29 30.98 -10.38
C SER A 201 -28.81 30.94 -10.05
N VAL A 202 -29.31 29.75 -9.70
CA VAL A 202 -30.68 29.55 -9.23
C VAL A 202 -30.93 30.33 -7.93
N PHE A 203 -29.99 30.27 -6.97
CA PHE A 203 -30.10 31.02 -5.73
C PHE A 203 -30.20 32.53 -5.95
N ASN A 204 -29.39 33.08 -6.88
CA ASN A 204 -29.35 34.52 -7.17
C ASN A 204 -30.59 35.01 -7.99
N SER A 205 -31.16 34.14 -8.83
CA SER A 205 -32.28 34.49 -9.73
C SER A 205 -33.32 33.38 -9.72
N PRO A 206 -34.02 33.12 -8.61
CA PRO A 206 -34.88 31.97 -8.41
C PRO A 206 -36.19 32.00 -9.23
N ASN A 207 -36.61 33.20 -9.67
CA ASN A 207 -37.86 33.42 -10.42
C ASN A 207 -37.61 33.67 -11.91
N ASP A 208 -36.37 33.55 -12.38
CA ASP A 208 -36.02 33.71 -13.79
C ASP A 208 -36.04 32.35 -14.50
N ASN A 209 -37.11 32.10 -15.27
CA ASN A 209 -37.31 30.85 -16.00
C ASN A 209 -36.17 30.57 -17.03
N ASP A 210 -35.59 31.59 -17.64
CA ASP A 210 -34.50 31.38 -18.59
C ASP A 210 -33.20 30.98 -17.86
N ASN A 211 -32.97 31.59 -16.70
CA ASN A 211 -31.90 31.20 -15.80
C ASN A 211 -32.06 29.78 -15.23
N LEU A 212 -33.29 29.41 -14.84
CA LEU A 212 -33.64 28.06 -14.38
C LEU A 212 -33.40 27.01 -15.48
N ARG A 213 -33.80 27.28 -16.72
CA ARG A 213 -33.53 26.39 -17.86
C ARG A 213 -32.04 26.24 -18.18
N ALA A 214 -31.29 27.34 -18.13
CA ALA A 214 -29.86 27.32 -18.37
C ALA A 214 -29.15 26.55 -17.26
N SER A 215 -29.56 26.74 -16.00
CA SER A 215 -29.00 25.97 -14.85
C SER A 215 -29.36 24.48 -14.95
N LEU A 216 -30.58 24.15 -15.34
CA LEU A 216 -31.04 22.76 -15.58
C LEU A 216 -30.15 22.07 -16.64
N ALA A 217 -29.86 22.76 -17.75
CA ALA A 217 -29.00 22.22 -18.81
C ALA A 217 -27.59 21.89 -18.31
N LEU A 218 -27.01 22.74 -17.45
CA LEU A 218 -25.71 22.44 -16.81
C LEU A 218 -25.81 21.25 -15.88
N VAL A 219 -26.83 21.17 -15.04
CA VAL A 219 -27.02 20.04 -14.11
C VAL A 219 -27.22 18.73 -14.88
N GLU A 220 -27.95 18.75 -15.98
CA GLU A 220 -28.14 17.58 -16.85
C GLU A 220 -26.82 17.13 -17.50
N GLU A 221 -26.04 18.07 -18.03
CA GLU A 221 -24.70 17.75 -18.57
C GLU A 221 -23.82 17.10 -17.51
N VAL A 222 -23.73 17.67 -16.31
CA VAL A 222 -22.93 17.14 -15.21
C VAL A 222 -23.44 15.77 -14.77
N ALA A 223 -24.72 15.61 -14.50
CA ALA A 223 -25.27 14.37 -13.97
C ALA A 223 -25.21 13.19 -14.97
N GLN A 224 -25.38 13.47 -16.27
CA GLN A 224 -25.48 12.42 -17.30
C GLN A 224 -24.15 12.14 -18.01
N LYS A 225 -23.20 13.08 -18.00
CA LYS A 225 -21.96 12.95 -18.76
C LYS A 225 -20.71 13.11 -17.90
N ASP A 226 -20.58 14.23 -17.19
CA ASP A 226 -19.31 14.59 -16.56
C ASP A 226 -19.04 13.72 -15.31
N ILE A 227 -20.02 13.54 -14.43
CA ILE A 227 -19.88 12.66 -13.25
C ILE A 227 -19.66 11.20 -13.63
N PRO A 228 -20.44 10.58 -14.55
CA PRO A 228 -20.15 9.22 -15.01
C PRO A 228 -18.76 9.07 -15.64
N ALA A 229 -18.27 10.07 -16.37
CA ALA A 229 -16.90 10.07 -16.91
C ALA A 229 -15.85 10.12 -15.79
N MET A 230 -16.06 10.95 -14.76
CA MET A 230 -15.18 11.04 -13.59
C MET A 230 -15.14 9.71 -12.83
N ILE A 231 -16.28 9.11 -12.52
CA ILE A 231 -16.36 7.79 -11.85
C ILE A 231 -15.65 6.72 -12.68
N SER A 232 -15.88 6.68 -14.00
CA SER A 232 -15.18 5.77 -14.89
C SER A 232 -13.66 5.99 -14.86
N GLY A 233 -13.21 7.24 -14.82
CA GLY A 233 -11.79 7.60 -14.69
C GLY A 233 -11.18 7.09 -13.37
N ILE A 234 -11.89 7.23 -12.26
CA ILE A 234 -11.49 6.69 -10.96
C ILE A 234 -11.41 5.17 -11.02
N GLY A 235 -12.44 4.50 -11.55
CA GLY A 235 -12.48 3.04 -11.68
C GLY A 235 -11.34 2.49 -12.54
N VAL A 236 -10.94 3.17 -13.62
CA VAL A 236 -9.76 2.80 -14.42
C VAL A 236 -8.47 2.86 -13.60
N LYS A 237 -8.30 3.89 -12.75
CA LYS A 237 -7.13 4.05 -11.88
C LYS A 237 -7.11 2.96 -10.80
N VAL A 238 -8.25 2.63 -10.19
CA VAL A 238 -8.38 1.52 -9.22
C VAL A 238 -8.01 0.20 -9.89
N ALA A 239 -8.59 -0.13 -11.04
CA ALA A 239 -8.26 -1.35 -11.77
C ALA A 239 -6.79 -1.42 -12.23
N GLN A 240 -6.16 -0.29 -12.49
CA GLN A 240 -4.72 -0.22 -12.76
C GLN A 240 -3.90 -0.56 -11.51
N MET A 241 -4.30 -0.04 -10.35
CA MET A 241 -3.64 -0.33 -9.06
C MET A 241 -3.76 -1.80 -8.69
N ASP A 242 -4.95 -2.39 -8.84
CA ASP A 242 -5.18 -3.81 -8.57
C ASP A 242 -4.27 -4.70 -9.42
N ARG A 243 -4.15 -4.43 -10.73
CA ARG A 243 -3.23 -5.18 -11.60
C ARG A 243 -1.76 -5.06 -11.18
N ILE A 244 -1.34 -3.88 -10.72
CA ILE A 244 0.04 -3.67 -10.26
C ILE A 244 0.26 -4.38 -8.92
N GLN A 245 -0.74 -4.36 -8.04
CA GLN A 245 -0.73 -5.10 -6.78
C GLN A 245 -0.53 -6.59 -7.03
N ASP A 246 -1.33 -7.20 -7.90
CA ASP A 246 -1.23 -8.63 -8.25
C ASP A 246 0.19 -9.00 -8.74
N ILE A 247 0.78 -8.16 -9.60
CA ILE A 247 2.14 -8.37 -10.10
C ILE A 247 3.17 -8.29 -8.96
N HIS A 248 3.03 -7.34 -8.03
CA HIS A 248 3.94 -7.21 -6.91
C HIS A 248 3.80 -8.37 -5.93
N GLU A 249 2.59 -8.83 -5.64
CA GLU A 249 2.34 -10.00 -4.78
C GLU A 249 2.98 -11.27 -5.36
N GLN A 250 2.86 -11.50 -6.66
CA GLN A 250 3.53 -12.61 -7.33
C GLN A 250 5.06 -12.50 -7.24
N ASN A 251 5.62 -11.31 -7.46
CA ASN A 251 7.06 -11.08 -7.36
C ASN A 251 7.56 -11.26 -5.92
N ILE A 252 6.81 -10.80 -4.92
CA ILE A 252 7.11 -11.00 -3.49
C ILE A 252 7.14 -12.49 -3.16
N LEU A 253 6.17 -13.27 -3.66
CA LEU A 253 6.15 -14.72 -3.45
C LEU A 253 7.40 -15.39 -4.02
N ILE A 254 7.79 -15.06 -5.25
CA ILE A 254 9.01 -15.58 -5.88
C ILE A 254 10.27 -15.18 -5.07
N LEU A 255 10.37 -13.91 -4.68
CA LEU A 255 11.51 -13.42 -3.89
C LEU A 255 11.57 -14.07 -2.51
N THR A 256 10.43 -14.21 -1.84
CA THR A 256 10.34 -14.86 -0.52
C THR A 256 10.81 -16.31 -0.59
N ASN A 257 10.36 -17.07 -1.60
CA ASN A 257 10.81 -18.44 -1.81
C ASN A 257 12.32 -18.49 -2.09
N THR A 258 12.83 -17.61 -2.95
CA THR A 258 14.26 -17.54 -3.29
C THR A 258 15.12 -17.17 -2.07
N ILE A 259 14.66 -16.22 -1.25
CA ILE A 259 15.30 -15.83 0.01
C ILE A 259 15.31 -17.00 0.98
N SER A 260 14.19 -17.71 1.13
CA SER A 260 14.07 -18.91 1.96
C SER A 260 15.03 -20.01 1.52
N GLU A 261 15.11 -20.31 0.23
CA GLU A 261 16.08 -21.30 -0.30
C GLU A 261 17.55 -20.94 0.00
N MET A 262 17.87 -19.65 0.02
CA MET A 262 19.23 -19.19 0.34
C MET A 262 19.53 -19.23 1.81
N LYS A 263 18.58 -18.89 2.66
CA LYS A 263 18.75 -18.59 4.09
C LYS A 263 18.39 -19.75 5.01
N ASP A 264 17.33 -20.51 4.65
CA ASP A 264 16.75 -21.51 5.53
C ASP A 264 17.51 -22.83 5.46
N THR A 265 17.64 -23.49 6.60
CA THR A 265 18.26 -24.82 6.69
C THR A 265 17.21 -25.91 6.44
N ASN A 266 17.66 -27.00 5.82
CA ASN A 266 16.87 -28.22 5.78
C ASN A 266 17.00 -28.96 7.12
N ILE A 267 15.98 -28.85 7.97
CA ILE A 267 15.97 -29.44 9.32
C ILE A 267 16.17 -30.96 9.28
N ILE A 268 15.62 -31.65 8.26
CA ILE A 268 15.74 -33.11 8.13
C ILE A 268 17.20 -33.50 7.86
N ASP A 269 17.84 -32.80 6.91
CA ASP A 269 19.25 -33.04 6.56
C ASP A 269 20.19 -32.68 7.76
N ALA A 270 19.94 -31.56 8.41
CA ALA A 270 20.71 -31.15 9.59
C ALA A 270 20.56 -32.15 10.76
N SER A 271 19.35 -32.69 10.99
CA SER A 271 19.11 -33.70 12.01
C SER A 271 19.81 -35.04 11.71
N ALA A 272 19.79 -35.45 10.43
CA ALA A 272 20.53 -36.63 9.99
C ALA A 272 22.04 -36.47 10.19
N LYS A 273 22.57 -35.28 9.86
CA LYS A 273 23.99 -34.95 10.11
C LYS A 273 24.37 -34.96 11.60
N ILE A 274 23.51 -34.42 12.48
CA ILE A 274 23.74 -34.51 13.95
C ILE A 274 23.81 -35.95 14.39
N SER A 275 22.91 -36.83 13.93
CA SER A 275 22.95 -38.25 14.29
C SER A 275 24.20 -38.91 13.82
N GLN A 276 24.70 -38.59 12.63
CA GLN A 276 25.96 -39.07 12.10
C GLN A 276 27.18 -38.60 12.94
N GLU A 277 27.27 -37.29 13.24
CA GLU A 277 28.33 -36.71 14.08
C GLU A 277 28.36 -37.32 15.51
N ASN A 278 27.20 -37.58 16.11
CA ASN A 278 27.09 -38.25 17.39
C ASN A 278 27.62 -39.68 17.33
N ASN A 279 27.31 -40.43 16.27
CA ASN A 279 27.89 -41.79 16.10
C ASN A 279 29.41 -41.74 15.92
N ILE A 280 29.96 -40.75 15.21
CA ILE A 280 31.39 -40.55 15.04
C ILE A 280 32.01 -40.24 16.41
N LEU A 281 31.41 -39.36 17.21
CA LEU A 281 31.90 -39.06 18.57
C LEU A 281 31.94 -40.29 19.46
N GLN A 282 30.87 -41.09 19.48
CA GLN A 282 30.82 -42.31 20.26
C GLN A 282 31.93 -43.30 19.85
N ALA A 283 32.07 -43.54 18.54
CA ALA A 283 33.14 -44.41 18.02
C ALA A 283 34.54 -43.90 18.38
N SER A 284 34.74 -42.58 18.29
CA SER A 284 36.02 -41.96 18.61
C SER A 284 36.35 -42.02 20.10
N PHE A 285 35.38 -41.83 21.01
CA PHE A 285 35.59 -42.01 22.45
C PHE A 285 35.90 -43.46 22.81
N LEU A 286 35.23 -44.43 22.18
CA LEU A 286 35.54 -45.87 22.35
C LEU A 286 36.98 -46.17 21.89
N ALA A 287 37.40 -45.62 20.76
CA ALA A 287 38.78 -45.81 20.27
C ALA A 287 39.82 -45.17 21.21
N LEU A 288 39.59 -43.94 21.70
CA LEU A 288 40.42 -43.27 22.68
C LEU A 288 40.56 -44.07 23.99
N SER A 289 39.47 -44.61 24.51
CA SER A 289 39.44 -45.47 25.68
C SER A 289 40.32 -46.73 25.48
N LYS A 290 40.20 -47.34 24.29
CA LYS A 290 41.00 -48.53 23.93
C LYS A 290 42.51 -48.23 23.81
N ILE A 291 42.85 -47.09 23.20
CA ILE A 291 44.26 -46.64 23.10
C ILE A 291 44.84 -46.33 24.49
N SER A 292 44.05 -45.68 25.36
CA SER A 292 44.44 -45.36 26.73
C SER A 292 44.69 -46.62 27.58
N SER A 293 43.82 -47.65 27.45
CA SER A 293 43.94 -48.91 28.17
C SER A 293 45.18 -49.73 27.72
N ILE A 294 45.49 -49.73 26.42
CA ILE A 294 46.67 -50.40 25.89
C ILE A 294 47.95 -49.67 26.35
N SER A 295 47.96 -48.37 26.41
CA SER A 295 49.06 -47.54 26.90
C SER A 295 49.33 -47.79 28.38
N LEU A 296 48.31 -47.90 29.21
CA LEU A 296 48.44 -48.21 30.65
C LEU A 296 48.91 -49.63 30.91
N ALA A 297 48.41 -50.63 30.17
CA ALA A 297 48.86 -52.02 30.28
C ALA A 297 50.33 -52.20 29.89
N ASN A 298 50.84 -51.43 28.93
CA ASN A 298 52.23 -51.40 28.53
C ASN A 298 53.19 -50.64 29.54
N TYR A 299 52.62 -49.82 30.43
CA TYR A 299 53.35 -49.08 31.45
C TYR A 299 53.54 -49.88 32.73
N LEU A 300 52.62 -50.80 33.01
CA LEU A 300 52.63 -51.63 34.22
C LEU A 300 53.35 -52.99 34.03
N ARG A 301 53.89 -53.26 32.87
CA ARG A 301 54.80 -54.36 32.54
C ARG A 301 56.23 -53.85 32.45
#